data_3c042c55afdecc77857379f60ce68e68
#
_entry.id   3c042c55afdecc77857379f60ce68e68
#
_cell.length_a   1.000
_cell.length_b   1.000
_cell.length_c   1.000
_cell.angle_alpha   90.00
_cell.angle_beta   90.00
_cell.angle_gamma   90.00
#
_symmetry.space_group_name_H-M   'P 1'
#
loop_
_entity.id
_entity.type
_entity.pdbx_description
1 polymer ?
#
loop_
_entity_poly.entity_id
_entity_poly.type
_entity_poly.pdbx_seq_one_letter_code
_entity_poly.pdbx_strand_id
1 'polypeptide(L)'
;RYVKIGIEKQIPILAPGGHLTYATKENGVSVQALKPFIDQVWSAGLPVIDDLHTDSYGWHADSKPERLSQLLKALKPGITEILFHASEPSDVFPLITGSSESRKGDLEALTSDLVRNTIKEENIILTTWKELMDRRRKVQP
;
A
#
# COMPACT_ATOMS: atom_id res chain seq x y z
N ARG A 1 -11.37 -6.29 -16.64
CA ARG A 1 -10.97 -7.71 -16.49
C ARG A 1 -10.47 -8.02 -15.08
N TYR A 2 -9.57 -7.21 -14.50
CA TYR A 2 -9.02 -7.37 -13.16
C TYR A 2 -10.12 -7.51 -12.08
N VAL A 3 -11.04 -6.52 -12.00
CA VAL A 3 -12.18 -6.52 -11.07
C VAL A 3 -13.05 -7.76 -11.20
N LYS A 4 -13.41 -8.12 -12.45
CA LYS A 4 -14.24 -9.28 -12.73
C LYS A 4 -13.63 -10.56 -12.17
N ILE A 5 -12.33 -10.77 -12.38
CA ILE A 5 -11.61 -11.94 -11.84
C ILE A 5 -11.62 -11.94 -10.32
N GLY A 6 -11.31 -10.80 -9.67
CA GLY A 6 -11.36 -10.68 -8.21
C GLY A 6 -12.71 -11.07 -7.64
N ILE A 7 -13.79 -10.53 -8.21
CA ILE A 7 -15.16 -10.82 -7.80
C ILE A 7 -15.52 -12.30 -8.05
N GLU A 8 -15.29 -12.82 -9.25
CA GLU A 8 -15.62 -14.21 -9.59
C GLU A 8 -14.87 -15.23 -8.75
N LYS A 9 -13.62 -14.93 -8.39
CA LYS A 9 -12.77 -15.82 -7.60
C LYS A 9 -12.79 -15.52 -6.10
N GLN A 10 -13.51 -14.48 -5.67
CA GLN A 10 -13.53 -14.02 -4.29
C GLN A 10 -12.12 -13.76 -3.73
N ILE A 11 -11.26 -13.17 -4.56
CA ILE A 11 -9.89 -12.80 -4.22
C ILE A 11 -9.85 -11.29 -3.98
N PRO A 12 -9.34 -10.81 -2.83
CA PRO A 12 -9.13 -9.38 -2.60
C PRO A 12 -8.31 -8.74 -3.72
N ILE A 13 -8.70 -7.54 -4.09
CA ILE A 13 -8.03 -6.75 -5.13
C ILE A 13 -7.70 -5.37 -4.59
N LEU A 14 -6.67 -4.73 -5.12
CA LEU A 14 -6.34 -3.36 -4.79
C LEU A 14 -7.47 -2.42 -5.24
N ALA A 15 -8.21 -1.90 -4.28
CA ALA A 15 -9.38 -1.05 -4.49
C ALA A 15 -9.38 0.10 -3.48
N PRO A 16 -8.64 1.21 -3.75
CA PRO A 16 -8.63 2.38 -2.89
C PRO A 16 -9.90 3.20 -3.09
N GLY A 17 -10.62 3.49 -2.01
CA GLY A 17 -11.94 4.13 -2.09
C GLY A 17 -12.36 4.94 -0.86
N GLY A 18 -11.43 5.16 0.08
CA GLY A 18 -11.69 6.01 1.24
C GLY A 18 -11.31 7.47 1.01
N HIS A 19 -10.41 8.01 1.83
CA HIS A 19 -10.02 9.43 1.74
C HIS A 19 -9.07 9.77 0.58
N LEU A 20 -8.39 8.80 0.00
CA LEU A 20 -7.51 8.91 -1.20
C LEU A 20 -6.49 10.06 -1.15
N THR A 21 -5.96 10.40 0.04
CA THR A 21 -5.08 11.56 0.22
C THR A 21 -3.82 11.45 -0.64
N TYR A 22 -3.16 10.30 -0.61
CA TYR A 22 -1.95 10.04 -1.40
C TYR A 22 -2.30 9.69 -2.85
N ALA A 23 -3.27 8.83 -3.09
CA ALA A 23 -3.68 8.43 -4.43
C ALA A 23 -4.13 9.64 -5.28
N THR A 24 -4.83 10.60 -4.70
CA THR A 24 -5.20 11.85 -5.38
C THR A 24 -3.98 12.72 -5.68
N LYS A 25 -3.10 12.91 -4.70
CA LYS A 25 -1.91 13.76 -4.84
C LYS A 25 -0.92 13.22 -5.86
N GLU A 26 -0.68 11.91 -5.82
CA GLU A 26 0.37 11.25 -6.61
C GLU A 26 -0.09 10.89 -8.02
N ASN A 27 -1.35 10.49 -8.18
CA ASN A 27 -1.86 9.92 -9.42
C ASN A 27 -3.05 10.69 -10.03
N GLY A 28 -3.48 11.79 -9.41
CA GLY A 28 -4.62 12.58 -9.88
C GLY A 28 -5.97 11.85 -9.81
N VAL A 29 -6.05 10.78 -9.03
CA VAL A 29 -7.25 9.96 -8.90
C VAL A 29 -8.29 10.69 -8.06
N SER A 30 -9.56 10.71 -8.51
CA SER A 30 -10.67 11.31 -7.76
C SER A 30 -11.58 10.24 -7.15
N VAL A 31 -12.11 10.52 -5.95
CA VAL A 31 -13.11 9.67 -5.28
C VAL A 31 -14.30 9.41 -6.19
N GLN A 32 -14.81 10.48 -6.86
CA GLN A 32 -15.96 10.37 -7.76
C GLN A 32 -15.71 9.45 -8.95
N ALA A 33 -14.50 9.49 -9.52
CA ALA A 33 -14.14 8.64 -10.66
C ALA A 33 -14.05 7.16 -10.26
N LEU A 34 -13.59 6.87 -9.02
CA LEU A 34 -13.46 5.51 -8.52
C LEU A 34 -14.76 4.95 -7.93
N LYS A 35 -15.72 5.81 -7.54
CA LYS A 35 -16.90 5.36 -6.80
C LYS A 35 -17.65 4.17 -7.45
N PRO A 36 -17.97 4.14 -8.75
CA PRO A 36 -18.68 2.99 -9.34
C PRO A 36 -17.88 1.68 -9.23
N PHE A 37 -16.56 1.78 -9.35
CA PHE A 37 -15.65 0.64 -9.19
C PHE A 37 -15.65 0.14 -7.75
N ILE A 38 -15.54 1.06 -6.78
CA ILE A 38 -15.50 0.75 -5.36
C ILE A 38 -16.82 0.14 -4.89
N ASP A 39 -17.95 0.72 -5.31
CA ASP A 39 -19.28 0.20 -5.00
C ASP A 39 -19.46 -1.24 -5.54
N GLN A 40 -18.95 -1.53 -6.73
CA GLN A 40 -18.97 -2.88 -7.30
C GLN A 40 -18.15 -3.87 -6.47
N VAL A 41 -16.92 -3.49 -6.08
CA VAL A 41 -16.03 -4.32 -5.27
C VAL A 41 -16.64 -4.60 -3.89
N TRP A 42 -17.12 -3.54 -3.23
CA TRP A 42 -17.74 -3.64 -1.91
C TRP A 42 -19.02 -4.48 -1.91
N SER A 43 -19.91 -4.25 -2.88
CA SER A 43 -21.17 -5.03 -3.02
C SER A 43 -20.93 -6.51 -3.32
N ALA A 44 -19.77 -6.83 -3.92
CA ALA A 44 -19.35 -8.22 -4.15
C ALA A 44 -18.73 -8.89 -2.90
N GLY A 45 -18.68 -8.21 -1.75
CA GLY A 45 -18.15 -8.76 -0.50
C GLY A 45 -16.63 -8.72 -0.39
N LEU A 46 -15.94 -7.96 -1.26
CA LEU A 46 -14.50 -7.79 -1.20
C LEU A 46 -14.11 -6.57 -0.37
N PRO A 47 -12.93 -6.58 0.29
CA PRO A 47 -12.44 -5.43 1.04
C PRO A 47 -12.03 -4.27 0.12
N VAL A 48 -12.15 -3.06 0.64
CA VAL A 48 -11.70 -1.80 0.06
C VAL A 48 -10.75 -1.16 1.05
N ILE A 49 -9.71 -0.51 0.58
CA ILE A 49 -8.77 0.27 1.40
C ILE A 49 -9.07 1.77 1.30
N ASP A 50 -8.57 2.56 2.25
CA ASP A 50 -8.86 3.99 2.31
C ASP A 50 -7.90 4.83 1.47
N ASP A 51 -6.65 4.38 1.31
CA ASP A 51 -5.63 5.13 0.56
C ASP A 51 -4.56 4.21 -0.04
N LEU A 52 -3.83 4.75 -1.02
CA LEU A 52 -2.72 4.09 -1.70
C LEU A 52 -1.58 5.09 -1.88
N HIS A 53 -0.38 4.73 -1.39
CA HIS A 53 0.85 5.49 -1.59
C HIS A 53 1.78 4.73 -2.53
N THR A 54 2.23 5.38 -3.61
CA THR A 54 3.05 4.78 -4.68
C THR A 54 4.40 5.46 -4.88
N ASP A 55 4.61 6.65 -4.30
CA ASP A 55 5.77 7.53 -4.56
C ASP A 55 7.08 7.06 -3.92
N SER A 56 7.04 6.03 -3.05
CA SER A 56 8.23 5.51 -2.36
C SER A 56 9.34 5.08 -3.32
N TYR A 57 8.98 4.65 -4.52
CA TYR A 57 9.94 4.24 -5.54
C TYR A 57 10.86 5.38 -6.00
N GLY A 58 10.35 6.60 -6.10
CA GLY A 58 11.09 7.79 -6.50
C GLY A 58 11.94 8.42 -5.39
N TRP A 59 11.91 7.90 -4.17
CA TRP A 59 12.72 8.44 -3.08
C TRP A 59 14.18 8.04 -3.22
N HIS A 60 15.09 8.96 -2.81
CA HIS A 60 16.51 8.64 -2.72
C HIS A 60 16.74 7.53 -1.69
N ALA A 61 17.53 6.52 -2.05
CA ALA A 61 17.70 5.29 -1.25
C ALA A 61 18.02 5.58 0.22
N ASP A 62 19.05 6.38 0.47
CA ASP A 62 19.54 6.70 1.83
C ASP A 62 18.52 7.44 2.70
N SER A 63 17.50 8.07 2.10
CA SER A 63 16.48 8.83 2.81
C SER A 63 15.19 8.05 3.08
N LYS A 64 15.10 6.84 2.59
CA LYS A 64 13.86 6.05 2.67
C LYS A 64 13.41 5.71 4.09
N PRO A 65 14.31 5.33 5.02
CA PRO A 65 13.90 5.06 6.40
C PRO A 65 13.23 6.27 7.06
N GLU A 66 13.85 7.44 6.96
CA GLU A 66 13.33 8.70 7.54
C GLU A 66 12.02 9.12 6.85
N ARG A 67 11.97 9.06 5.52
CA ARG A 67 10.76 9.42 4.76
C ARG A 67 9.61 8.49 5.07
N LEU A 68 9.86 7.19 5.20
CA LEU A 68 8.83 6.24 5.59
C LEU A 68 8.35 6.51 7.02
N SER A 69 9.25 6.77 7.97
CA SER A 69 8.86 7.16 9.33
C SER A 69 7.98 8.41 9.33
N GLN A 70 8.34 9.46 8.56
CA GLN A 70 7.53 10.67 8.44
C GLN A 70 6.17 10.40 7.80
N LEU A 71 6.12 9.57 6.75
CA LEU A 71 4.88 9.15 6.11
C LEU A 71 3.96 8.43 7.10
N LEU A 72 4.49 7.48 7.87
CA LEU A 72 3.73 6.71 8.86
C LEU A 72 3.11 7.61 9.94
N LYS A 73 3.84 8.63 10.40
CA LYS A 73 3.33 9.64 11.36
C LYS A 73 2.24 10.54 10.77
N ALA A 74 2.19 10.68 9.46
CA ALA A 74 1.22 11.52 8.75
C ALA A 74 0.00 10.75 8.22
N LEU A 75 -0.07 9.43 8.44
CA LEU A 75 -1.20 8.62 7.98
C LEU A 75 -2.50 9.08 8.62
N LYS A 76 -3.55 9.15 7.83
CA LYS A 76 -4.91 9.32 8.35
C LYS A 76 -5.44 7.98 8.87
N PRO A 77 -6.40 8.01 9.81
CA PRO A 77 -7.11 6.80 10.23
C PRO A 77 -7.73 6.08 9.04
N GLY A 78 -7.55 4.76 8.99
CA GLY A 78 -8.03 3.91 7.90
C GLY A 78 -6.99 2.86 7.51
N ILE A 79 -7.20 2.26 6.36
CA ILE A 79 -6.31 1.25 5.78
C ILE A 79 -5.55 1.89 4.61
N THR A 80 -4.25 2.06 4.77
CA THR A 80 -3.37 2.57 3.71
C THR A 80 -2.45 1.46 3.22
N GLU A 81 -2.41 1.23 1.91
CA GLU A 81 -1.37 0.43 1.27
C GLU A 81 -0.22 1.32 0.81
N ILE A 82 1.01 0.91 1.09
CA ILE A 82 2.22 1.58 0.64
C ILE A 82 3.01 0.58 -0.21
N LEU A 83 3.28 0.92 -1.47
CA LEU A 83 3.99 0.04 -2.39
C LEU A 83 5.51 0.16 -2.21
N PHE A 84 6.15 -0.99 -2.03
CA PHE A 84 7.60 -1.15 -1.98
C PHE A 84 8.05 -2.27 -2.92
N HIS A 85 9.31 -2.20 -3.32
CA HIS A 85 9.93 -3.16 -4.23
C HIS A 85 11.25 -3.70 -3.66
N ALA A 86 11.27 -4.01 -2.36
CA ALA A 86 12.45 -4.45 -1.64
C ALA A 86 13.16 -5.63 -2.34
N SER A 87 14.48 -5.55 -2.42
CA SER A 87 15.31 -6.60 -3.02
C SER A 87 16.65 -6.65 -2.32
N GLU A 88 17.15 -7.86 -2.06
CA GLU A 88 18.52 -8.07 -1.61
C GLU A 88 19.52 -7.60 -2.67
N PRO A 89 20.58 -6.88 -2.27
CA PRO A 89 21.66 -6.53 -3.18
C PRO A 89 22.34 -7.78 -3.77
N SER A 90 22.67 -7.75 -5.05
CA SER A 90 23.48 -8.77 -5.71
C SER A 90 24.26 -8.17 -6.86
N ASP A 91 25.37 -8.79 -7.24
CA ASP A 91 26.20 -8.35 -8.35
C ASP A 91 25.49 -8.45 -9.71
N VAL A 92 24.49 -9.33 -9.79
CA VAL A 92 23.72 -9.58 -11.03
C VAL A 92 22.56 -8.59 -11.17
N PHE A 93 21.98 -8.14 -10.07
CA PHE A 93 20.76 -7.33 -10.12
C PHE A 93 20.91 -6.02 -10.90
N PRO A 94 22.02 -5.25 -10.80
CA PRO A 94 22.24 -4.04 -11.61
C PRO A 94 22.31 -4.33 -13.12
N LEU A 95 22.63 -5.56 -13.51
CA LEU A 95 22.63 -5.97 -14.92
C LEU A 95 21.22 -6.22 -15.50
N ILE A 96 20.24 -6.43 -14.61
CA ILE A 96 18.84 -6.69 -14.97
C ILE A 96 18.04 -5.40 -15.00
N THR A 97 18.29 -4.49 -14.05
CA THR A 97 17.50 -3.26 -13.88
C THR A 97 18.33 -2.12 -13.29
N GLY A 98 18.06 -0.90 -13.73
CA GLY A 98 18.65 0.32 -13.16
C GLY A 98 18.07 0.74 -11.80
N SER A 99 17.15 -0.07 -11.21
CA SER A 99 16.46 0.26 -9.96
C SER A 99 17.06 -0.39 -8.70
N SER A 100 18.25 -1.00 -8.80
CA SER A 100 18.85 -1.76 -7.69
C SER A 100 19.00 -0.94 -6.42
N GLU A 101 19.52 0.27 -6.52
CA GLU A 101 19.70 1.17 -5.36
C GLU A 101 18.36 1.56 -4.71
N SER A 102 17.34 1.89 -5.51
CA SER A 102 16.02 2.21 -4.98
C SER A 102 15.41 1.02 -4.21
N ARG A 103 15.58 -0.19 -4.73
CA ARG A 103 15.05 -1.42 -4.11
C ARG A 103 15.81 -1.84 -2.86
N LYS A 104 17.13 -1.62 -2.85
CA LYS A 104 17.96 -1.75 -1.66
C LYS A 104 17.49 -0.80 -0.56
N GLY A 105 17.27 0.48 -0.90
CA GLY A 105 16.71 1.46 0.03
C GLY A 105 15.33 1.08 0.56
N ASP A 106 14.48 0.43 -0.24
CA ASP A 106 13.20 -0.13 0.21
C ASP A 106 13.42 -1.22 1.27
N LEU A 107 14.38 -2.11 1.06
CA LEU A 107 14.74 -3.15 2.03
C LEU A 107 15.24 -2.52 3.34
N GLU A 108 16.17 -1.57 3.25
CA GLU A 108 16.73 -0.87 4.40
C GLU A 108 15.64 -0.14 5.20
N ALA A 109 14.71 0.54 4.53
CA ALA A 109 13.59 1.18 5.19
C ALA A 109 12.69 0.19 5.93
N LEU A 110 12.30 -0.89 5.27
CA LEU A 110 11.39 -1.90 5.82
C LEU A 110 12.00 -2.71 6.97
N THR A 111 13.33 -2.78 7.04
CA THR A 111 14.06 -3.52 8.10
C THR A 111 14.62 -2.60 9.19
N SER A 112 14.51 -1.27 9.05
CA SER A 112 15.11 -0.32 9.99
C SER A 112 14.41 -0.30 11.34
N ASP A 113 15.19 -0.09 12.41
CA ASP A 113 14.65 0.10 13.75
C ASP A 113 13.84 1.40 13.87
N LEU A 114 14.21 2.44 13.13
CA LEU A 114 13.45 3.70 13.07
C LEU A 114 12.00 3.45 12.65
N VAL A 115 11.79 2.76 11.54
CA VAL A 115 10.46 2.45 11.02
C VAL A 115 9.71 1.52 11.97
N ARG A 116 10.37 0.49 12.49
CA ARG A 116 9.78 -0.44 13.47
C ARG A 116 9.29 0.29 14.73
N ASN A 117 10.09 1.22 15.23
CA ASN A 117 9.70 2.01 16.41
C ASN A 117 8.56 2.97 16.09
N THR A 118 8.59 3.65 14.94
CA THR A 118 7.48 4.51 14.49
C THR A 118 6.15 3.74 14.42
N ILE A 119 6.15 2.53 13.84
CA ILE A 119 4.95 1.67 13.79
C ILE A 119 4.38 1.43 15.19
N LYS A 120 5.24 1.18 16.19
CA LYS A 120 4.83 0.97 17.58
C LYS A 120 4.32 2.24 18.25
N GLU A 121 5.04 3.34 18.09
CA GLU A 121 4.72 4.65 18.70
C GLU A 121 3.40 5.21 18.18
N GLU A 122 3.15 5.07 16.88
CA GLU A 122 1.91 5.51 16.23
C GLU A 122 0.76 4.49 16.36
N ASN A 123 0.97 3.37 17.06
CA ASN A 123 -0.01 2.29 17.21
C ASN A 123 -0.55 1.76 15.87
N ILE A 124 0.30 1.70 14.85
CA ILE A 124 -0.07 1.21 13.52
C ILE A 124 -0.19 -0.30 13.55
N ILE A 125 -1.32 -0.82 13.08
CA ILE A 125 -1.59 -2.25 12.98
C ILE A 125 -1.24 -2.70 11.56
N LEU A 126 -0.19 -3.52 11.43
CA LEU A 126 0.10 -4.19 10.18
C LEU A 126 -0.94 -5.26 9.91
N THR A 127 -1.42 -5.35 8.68
CA THR A 127 -2.47 -6.29 8.29
C THR A 127 -2.16 -6.94 6.93
N THR A 128 -2.91 -7.97 6.60
CA THR A 128 -2.80 -8.70 5.34
C THR A 128 -4.12 -8.64 4.57
N TRP A 129 -4.07 -8.85 3.26
CA TRP A 129 -5.29 -8.96 2.44
C TRP A 129 -6.21 -10.09 2.90
N LYS A 130 -5.66 -11.17 3.45
CA LYS A 130 -6.44 -12.25 4.06
C LYS A 130 -7.23 -11.76 5.27
N GLU A 131 -6.57 -11.06 6.20
CA GLU A 131 -7.24 -10.49 7.39
C GLU A 131 -8.29 -9.45 7.02
N LEU A 132 -8.02 -8.61 6.02
CA LEU A 132 -9.00 -7.65 5.50
C LEU A 132 -10.24 -8.38 4.95
N MET A 133 -10.04 -9.46 4.19
CA MET A 133 -11.13 -10.29 3.69
C MET A 133 -11.92 -10.94 4.83
N ASP A 134 -11.24 -11.45 5.84
CA ASP A 134 -11.89 -12.07 7.00
C ASP A 134 -12.70 -11.05 7.83
N ARG A 135 -12.21 -9.82 7.96
CA ARG A 135 -12.96 -8.70 8.57
C ARG A 135 -14.16 -8.31 7.70
N ARG A 136 -13.98 -8.21 6.39
CA ARG A 136 -15.06 -7.86 5.45
C ARG A 136 -16.22 -8.85 5.51
N ARG A 137 -15.91 -10.14 5.60
CA ARG A 137 -16.93 -11.20 5.75
C ARG A 137 -17.79 -11.05 7.02
N LYS A 138 -17.21 -10.49 8.08
CA LYS A 138 -17.92 -10.29 9.35
C LYS A 138 -18.89 -9.10 9.35
N VAL A 139 -18.73 -8.15 8.41
CA VAL A 139 -19.57 -6.94 8.28
C VAL A 139 -20.49 -6.99 7.07
N GLN A 140 -20.65 -8.14 6.45
CA GLN A 140 -21.70 -8.33 5.43
C GLN A 140 -23.06 -8.32 6.10
N PRO A 141 -24.04 -7.59 5.53
CA PRO A 141 -25.42 -7.66 5.99
C PRO A 141 -26.02 -9.04 5.76
#